data_8823d51c48ea1ffbdec5fe6343ec80fc
#
_entry.id   8823d51c48ea1ffbdec5fe6343ec80fc
#
_cell.length_a   1.000
_cell.length_b   1.000
_cell.length_c   1.000
_cell.angle_alpha   90.00
_cell.angle_beta   90.00
_cell.angle_gamma   90.00
#
_symmetry.space_group_name_H-M   'P 1'
#
loop_
_entity.id
_entity.type
_entity.pdbx_description
1 polymer ?
#
loop_
_entity_poly.entity_id
_entity_poly.type
_entity_poly.pdbx_seq_one_letter_code
_entity_poly.pdbx_strand_id
1 'polypeptide(L)'
;MDNKNYTIKEIAQLAGVSAGTVDRVLHHRPDVSEKTRQKVQKVLDEIDYQPNVFAIGLAAKKPYRIFCLIPMYSTEDYWSAVVRGIDRAAVELRPFNVGVEYLYYQHTDETSYEQCCRKLLEQRPDGVLIAPNFLEITLKLTAQLDSLSIPVSYTHLTLPTTRLRCRSRWSPYH
;
A
#
# COMPACT_ATOMS: atom_id res chain seq x y z
N MET A 1 -15.57 11.58 -21.87
CA MET A 1 -16.63 11.28 -20.88
C MET A 1 -16.23 11.96 -19.60
N ASP A 2 -16.99 12.95 -19.15
CA ASP A 2 -16.69 13.67 -17.92
C ASP A 2 -16.79 12.73 -16.73
N ASN A 3 -15.67 12.45 -16.12
CA ASN A 3 -15.60 11.63 -14.92
C ASN A 3 -16.08 12.47 -13.72
N LYS A 4 -17.41 12.51 -13.51
CA LYS A 4 -18.02 13.27 -12.43
C LYS A 4 -17.65 12.59 -11.10
N ASN A 5 -16.81 13.23 -10.30
CA ASN A 5 -16.47 12.78 -8.95
C ASN A 5 -17.69 12.91 -8.03
N TYR A 6 -18.38 11.80 -7.76
CA TYR A 6 -19.49 11.76 -6.82
C TYR A 6 -18.99 11.80 -5.38
N THR A 7 -19.60 12.63 -4.56
CA THR A 7 -19.36 12.68 -3.11
C THR A 7 -20.18 11.60 -2.40
N ILE A 8 -19.76 11.22 -1.19
CA ILE A 8 -20.51 10.28 -0.33
C ILE A 8 -21.95 10.76 -0.10
N LYS A 9 -22.18 12.08 -0.04
CA LYS A 9 -23.52 12.68 0.13
C LYS A 9 -24.40 12.47 -1.12
N GLU A 10 -23.85 12.64 -2.31
CA GLU A 10 -24.59 12.40 -3.57
C GLU A 10 -24.91 10.92 -3.74
N ILE A 11 -23.96 10.01 -3.43
CA ILE A 11 -24.19 8.57 -3.44
C ILE A 11 -25.31 8.19 -2.45
N ALA A 12 -25.28 8.77 -1.26
CA ALA A 12 -26.33 8.55 -0.24
C ALA A 12 -27.72 8.96 -0.73
N GLN A 13 -27.82 10.09 -1.43
CA GLN A 13 -29.08 10.53 -2.05
C GLN A 13 -29.55 9.58 -3.13
N LEU A 14 -28.66 9.15 -4.05
CA LEU A 14 -28.99 8.21 -5.12
C LEU A 14 -29.43 6.85 -4.57
N ALA A 15 -28.77 6.34 -3.54
CA ALA A 15 -29.10 5.06 -2.90
C ALA A 15 -30.27 5.15 -1.91
N GLY A 16 -30.77 6.35 -1.57
CA GLY A 16 -31.83 6.55 -0.57
C GLY A 16 -31.45 6.08 0.82
N VAL A 17 -30.20 6.34 1.24
CA VAL A 17 -29.64 5.97 2.56
C VAL A 17 -28.87 7.15 3.19
N SER A 18 -28.44 7.02 4.44
CA SER A 18 -27.60 8.04 5.06
C SER A 18 -26.15 7.99 4.55
N ALA A 19 -25.43 9.14 4.58
CA ALA A 19 -24.01 9.20 4.25
C ALA A 19 -23.15 8.25 5.10
N GLY A 20 -23.50 8.08 6.39
CA GLY A 20 -22.85 7.13 7.27
C GLY A 20 -23.10 5.66 6.88
N THR A 21 -24.22 5.37 6.23
CA THR A 21 -24.50 4.02 5.70
C THR A 21 -23.61 3.73 4.47
N VAL A 22 -23.46 4.72 3.57
CA VAL A 22 -22.55 4.61 2.42
C VAL A 22 -21.11 4.40 2.88
N ASP A 23 -20.65 5.18 3.87
CA ASP A 23 -19.31 5.02 4.46
C ASP A 23 -19.08 3.60 5.02
N ARG A 24 -20.06 3.05 5.74
CA ARG A 24 -19.98 1.67 6.27
C ARG A 24 -19.91 0.61 5.16
N VAL A 25 -20.65 0.80 4.07
CA VAL A 25 -20.63 -0.11 2.92
C VAL A 25 -19.27 -0.04 2.22
N LEU A 26 -18.74 1.15 1.95
CA LEU A 26 -17.43 1.36 1.32
C LEU A 26 -16.29 0.76 2.14
N HIS A 27 -16.40 0.76 3.48
CA HIS A 27 -15.40 0.19 4.38
C HIS A 27 -15.73 -1.25 4.82
N HIS A 28 -16.68 -1.93 4.16
CA HIS A 28 -17.06 -3.32 4.43
C HIS A 28 -17.39 -3.61 5.90
N ARG A 29 -17.95 -2.63 6.64
CA ARG A 29 -18.32 -2.83 8.05
C ARG A 29 -19.49 -3.80 8.18
N PRO A 30 -19.51 -4.66 9.22
CA PRO A 30 -20.51 -5.73 9.35
C PRO A 30 -21.91 -5.25 9.77
N ASP A 31 -22.05 -4.01 10.24
CA ASP A 31 -23.27 -3.42 10.81
C ASP A 31 -24.25 -2.84 9.77
N VAL A 32 -24.19 -3.32 8.52
CA VAL A 32 -25.11 -2.94 7.44
C VAL A 32 -25.84 -4.17 6.92
N SER A 33 -27.20 -4.07 6.83
CA SER A 33 -28.00 -5.17 6.28
C SER A 33 -27.65 -5.46 4.82
N GLU A 34 -27.74 -6.73 4.43
CA GLU A 34 -27.43 -7.17 3.07
C GLU A 34 -28.27 -6.42 2.02
N LYS A 35 -29.56 -6.22 2.28
CA LYS A 35 -30.44 -5.45 1.40
C LYS A 35 -29.96 -4.00 1.18
N THR A 36 -29.43 -3.37 2.22
CA THR A 36 -28.90 -1.99 2.15
C THR A 36 -27.58 -1.98 1.42
N ARG A 37 -26.71 -2.98 1.67
CA ARG A 37 -25.44 -3.16 0.97
C ARG A 37 -25.64 -3.27 -0.54
N GLN A 38 -26.57 -4.12 -0.97
CA GLN A 38 -26.89 -4.31 -2.40
C GLN A 38 -27.42 -3.03 -3.05
N LYS A 39 -28.26 -2.24 -2.35
CA LYS A 39 -28.72 -0.95 -2.86
C LYS A 39 -27.58 0.03 -3.13
N VAL A 40 -26.67 0.15 -2.16
CA VAL A 40 -25.51 1.06 -2.31
C VAL A 40 -24.57 0.54 -3.40
N GLN A 41 -24.29 -0.77 -3.41
CA GLN A 41 -23.41 -1.38 -4.41
C GLN A 41 -23.95 -1.14 -5.84
N LYS A 42 -25.24 -1.33 -6.07
CA LYS A 42 -25.88 -1.07 -7.37
C LYS A 42 -25.64 0.38 -7.83
N VAL A 43 -25.78 1.36 -6.95
CA VAL A 43 -25.52 2.76 -7.28
C VAL A 43 -24.03 2.99 -7.59
N LEU A 44 -23.12 2.40 -6.81
CA LEU A 44 -21.68 2.51 -7.04
C LEU A 44 -21.28 1.95 -8.41
N ASP A 45 -21.88 0.80 -8.80
CA ASP A 45 -21.64 0.17 -10.09
C ASP A 45 -22.23 0.99 -11.25
N GLU A 46 -23.44 1.56 -11.07
CA GLU A 46 -24.11 2.39 -12.10
C GLU A 46 -23.35 3.69 -12.39
N ILE A 47 -22.69 4.28 -11.40
CA ILE A 47 -21.94 5.55 -11.56
C ILE A 47 -20.44 5.33 -11.80
N ASP A 48 -20.00 4.07 -11.92
CA ASP A 48 -18.57 3.69 -12.01
C ASP A 48 -17.74 4.41 -10.92
N TYR A 49 -18.21 4.29 -9.65
CA TYR A 49 -17.64 5.03 -8.56
C TYR A 49 -16.21 4.61 -8.27
N GLN A 50 -15.28 5.53 -8.43
CA GLN A 50 -13.91 5.37 -7.96
C GLN A 50 -13.70 6.21 -6.70
N PRO A 51 -13.24 5.60 -5.58
CA PRO A 51 -12.95 6.36 -4.37
C PRO A 51 -11.97 7.49 -4.68
N ASN A 52 -12.31 8.70 -4.25
CA ASN A 52 -11.40 9.83 -4.38
C ASN A 52 -10.23 9.65 -3.38
N VAL A 53 -9.15 9.05 -3.87
CA VAL A 53 -7.93 8.79 -3.08
C VAL A 53 -7.34 10.08 -2.49
N PHE A 54 -7.53 11.24 -3.14
CA PHE A 54 -7.12 12.54 -2.58
C PHE A 54 -7.92 12.90 -1.33
N ALA A 55 -9.23 12.66 -1.34
CA ALA A 55 -10.07 12.90 -0.17
C ALA A 55 -9.72 11.93 0.98
N ILE A 56 -9.39 10.69 0.68
CA ILE A 56 -8.95 9.70 1.65
C ILE A 56 -7.60 10.11 2.26
N GLY A 57 -6.64 10.53 1.44
CA GLY A 57 -5.33 11.01 1.90
C GLY A 57 -5.42 12.26 2.77
N LEU A 58 -6.26 13.23 2.39
CA LEU A 58 -6.51 14.44 3.19
C LEU A 58 -7.22 14.15 4.53
N ALA A 59 -8.04 13.08 4.59
CA ALA A 59 -8.70 12.65 5.82
C ALA A 59 -7.78 11.79 6.71
N ALA A 60 -6.68 11.30 6.19
CA ALA A 60 -5.71 10.48 6.93
C ALA A 60 -4.99 11.36 7.97
N LYS A 61 -5.35 11.20 9.24
CA LYS A 61 -4.75 11.93 10.38
C LYS A 61 -3.31 11.49 10.70
N LYS A 62 -2.89 10.32 10.21
CA LYS A 62 -1.58 9.73 10.48
C LYS A 62 -0.79 9.64 9.17
N PRO A 63 0.48 10.08 9.14
CA PRO A 63 1.34 9.85 7.99
C PRO A 63 1.61 8.34 7.79
N TYR A 64 1.59 7.90 6.54
CA TYR A 64 2.05 6.57 6.17
C TYR A 64 3.56 6.60 5.92
N ARG A 65 4.30 5.69 6.53
CA ARG A 65 5.75 5.57 6.39
C ARG A 65 6.09 4.31 5.59
N ILE A 66 6.62 4.51 4.40
CA ILE A 66 7.09 3.42 3.54
C ILE A 66 8.62 3.36 3.62
N PHE A 67 9.15 2.20 3.98
CA PHE A 67 10.59 1.98 3.99
C PHE A 67 11.04 1.24 2.75
N CYS A 68 12.14 1.72 2.15
CA CYS A 68 12.78 1.09 1.00
C CYS A 68 14.13 0.51 1.46
N LEU A 69 14.26 -0.80 1.42
CA LEU A 69 15.50 -1.53 1.69
C LEU A 69 16.23 -1.73 0.35
N ILE A 70 17.28 -0.94 0.10
CA ILE A 70 17.95 -0.80 -1.20
C ILE A 70 19.46 -1.03 -1.02
N PRO A 71 20.17 -1.69 -1.95
CA PRO A 71 21.62 -1.75 -1.88
C PRO A 71 22.26 -0.36 -2.06
N MET A 72 23.40 -0.14 -1.42
CA MET A 72 24.23 1.03 -1.71
C MET A 72 24.60 1.05 -3.18
N TYR A 73 24.58 2.21 -3.80
CA TYR A 73 24.77 2.39 -5.23
C TYR A 73 25.58 3.66 -5.54
N SER A 74 26.19 3.69 -6.72
CA SER A 74 26.79 4.89 -7.31
C SER A 74 25.81 5.57 -8.28
N THR A 75 26.12 6.80 -8.70
CA THR A 75 25.25 7.59 -9.59
C THR A 75 25.00 6.95 -10.95
N GLU A 76 25.88 6.06 -11.40
CA GLU A 76 25.81 5.37 -12.69
C GLU A 76 25.15 3.99 -12.60
N ASP A 77 24.85 3.51 -11.40
CA ASP A 77 24.29 2.20 -11.19
C ASP A 77 22.79 2.13 -11.54
N TYR A 78 22.33 0.91 -11.85
CA TYR A 78 20.91 0.59 -12.02
C TYR A 78 20.04 1.15 -10.88
N TRP A 79 20.49 1.02 -9.64
CA TRP A 79 19.76 1.45 -8.45
C TRP A 79 19.55 2.96 -8.39
N SER A 80 20.42 3.76 -9.00
CA SER A 80 20.21 5.21 -9.07
C SER A 80 18.94 5.56 -9.87
N ALA A 81 18.64 4.81 -10.93
CA ALA A 81 17.41 4.99 -11.70
C ALA A 81 16.17 4.55 -10.91
N VAL A 82 16.29 3.43 -10.17
CA VAL A 82 15.20 2.92 -9.31
C VAL A 82 14.88 3.94 -8.22
N VAL A 83 15.89 4.45 -7.50
CA VAL A 83 15.67 5.44 -6.43
C VAL A 83 15.07 6.74 -6.98
N ARG A 84 15.54 7.24 -8.14
CA ARG A 84 14.89 8.41 -8.78
C ARG A 84 13.42 8.17 -9.10
N GLY A 85 13.05 6.93 -9.50
CA GLY A 85 11.65 6.55 -9.72
C GLY A 85 10.83 6.58 -8.43
N ILE A 86 11.39 6.03 -7.35
CA ILE A 86 10.77 6.04 -6.02
C ILE A 86 10.62 7.48 -5.51
N ASP A 87 11.64 8.32 -5.64
CA ASP A 87 11.61 9.73 -5.22
C ASP A 87 10.53 10.53 -5.97
N ARG A 88 10.38 10.29 -7.29
CA ARG A 88 9.31 10.90 -8.07
C ARG A 88 7.93 10.46 -7.55
N ALA A 89 7.73 9.18 -7.34
CA ALA A 89 6.48 8.67 -6.75
C ALA A 89 6.24 9.22 -5.34
N ALA A 90 7.29 9.36 -4.51
CA ALA A 90 7.18 9.95 -3.18
C ALA A 90 6.69 11.40 -3.22
N VAL A 91 7.16 12.20 -4.21
CA VAL A 91 6.68 13.57 -4.41
C VAL A 91 5.19 13.58 -4.78
N GLU A 92 4.75 12.69 -5.68
CA GLU A 92 3.35 12.56 -6.09
C GLU A 92 2.45 12.08 -4.94
N LEU A 93 3.00 11.29 -4.01
CA LEU A 93 2.27 10.74 -2.87
C LEU A 93 2.24 11.65 -1.63
N ARG A 94 3.01 12.75 -1.61
CA ARG A 94 3.00 13.72 -0.50
C ARG A 94 1.60 14.24 -0.13
N PRO A 95 0.71 14.57 -1.10
CA PRO A 95 -0.65 15.01 -0.77
C PRO A 95 -1.48 13.95 -0.03
N PHE A 96 -1.09 12.68 -0.11
CA PHE A 96 -1.72 11.56 0.60
C PHE A 96 -1.08 11.27 1.96
N ASN A 97 -0.21 12.15 2.42
CA ASN A 97 0.52 12.01 3.68
C ASN A 97 1.39 10.74 3.73
N VAL A 98 1.97 10.36 2.58
CA VAL A 98 2.90 9.23 2.47
C VAL A 98 4.33 9.76 2.44
N GLY A 99 5.15 9.29 3.37
CA GLY A 99 6.59 9.51 3.42
C GLY A 99 7.36 8.25 3.02
N VAL A 100 8.49 8.43 2.34
CA VAL A 100 9.40 7.35 1.97
C VAL A 100 10.73 7.54 2.68
N GLU A 101 11.23 6.49 3.29
CA GLU A 101 12.52 6.44 3.99
C GLU A 101 13.37 5.30 3.42
N TYR A 102 14.69 5.47 3.40
CA TYR A 102 15.60 4.49 2.82
C TYR A 102 16.49 3.88 3.89
N LEU A 103 16.70 2.56 3.78
CA LEU A 103 17.75 1.82 4.46
C LEU A 103 18.69 1.23 3.40
N TYR A 104 19.95 1.63 3.45
CA TYR A 104 20.96 1.21 2.48
C TYR A 104 21.84 0.14 3.07
N TYR A 105 22.01 -0.98 2.39
CA TYR A 105 22.86 -2.09 2.77
C TYR A 105 24.00 -2.31 1.76
N GLN A 106 25.11 -2.86 2.22
CA GLN A 106 26.21 -3.27 1.35
C GLN A 106 25.83 -4.55 0.59
N HIS A 107 25.89 -4.50 -0.75
CA HIS A 107 25.42 -5.59 -1.61
C HIS A 107 26.09 -6.95 -1.34
N THR A 108 27.36 -6.95 -0.95
CA THR A 108 28.17 -8.16 -0.71
C THR A 108 28.30 -8.53 0.78
N ASP A 109 27.67 -7.76 1.68
CA ASP A 109 27.77 -7.95 3.12
C ASP A 109 26.43 -8.36 3.73
N GLU A 110 26.34 -9.65 4.08
CA GLU A 110 25.18 -10.25 4.71
C GLU A 110 24.86 -9.61 6.07
N THR A 111 25.90 -9.26 6.84
CA THR A 111 25.75 -8.61 8.16
C THR A 111 25.12 -7.23 8.01
N SER A 112 25.55 -6.45 7.01
CA SER A 112 24.97 -5.15 6.70
C SER A 112 23.48 -5.27 6.35
N TYR A 113 23.13 -6.27 5.53
CA TYR A 113 21.74 -6.54 5.16
C TYR A 113 20.89 -6.91 6.37
N GLU A 114 21.38 -7.82 7.22
CA GLU A 114 20.70 -8.25 8.44
C GLU A 114 20.48 -7.08 9.44
N GLN A 115 21.48 -6.21 9.60
CA GLN A 115 21.35 -5.01 10.43
C GLN A 115 20.25 -4.07 9.90
N CYS A 116 20.17 -3.88 8.57
CA CYS A 116 19.12 -3.09 7.96
C CYS A 116 17.74 -3.72 8.17
N CYS A 117 17.63 -5.06 8.07
CA CYS A 117 16.38 -5.77 8.34
C CYS A 117 15.92 -5.58 9.80
N ARG A 118 16.82 -5.65 10.77
CA ARG A 118 16.52 -5.40 12.19
C ARG A 118 16.05 -3.96 12.42
N LYS A 119 16.76 -2.97 11.89
CA LYS A 119 16.36 -1.56 11.97
C LYS A 119 14.98 -1.32 11.37
N LEU A 120 14.68 -1.95 10.24
CA LEU A 120 13.39 -1.84 9.56
C LEU A 120 12.24 -2.35 10.46
N LEU A 121 12.41 -3.50 11.11
CA LEU A 121 11.41 -4.05 12.03
C LEU A 121 11.20 -3.16 13.26
N GLU A 122 12.26 -2.57 13.81
CA GLU A 122 12.20 -1.64 14.95
C GLU A 122 11.37 -0.39 14.61
N GLN A 123 11.47 0.10 13.37
CA GLN A 123 10.76 1.30 12.90
C GLN A 123 9.25 1.08 12.73
N ARG A 124 8.77 -0.17 12.63
CA ARG A 124 7.37 -0.53 12.40
C ARG A 124 6.72 0.30 11.28
N PRO A 125 7.21 0.21 10.05
CA PRO A 125 6.66 0.95 8.92
C PRO A 125 5.23 0.53 8.59
N ASP A 126 4.52 1.37 7.84
CA ASP A 126 3.18 1.03 7.33
C ASP A 126 3.26 0.21 6.03
N GLY A 127 4.43 0.15 5.39
CA GLY A 127 4.72 -0.69 4.22
C GLY A 127 6.21 -0.73 3.89
N VAL A 128 6.63 -1.75 3.16
CA VAL A 128 8.04 -1.98 2.84
C VAL A 128 8.22 -2.31 1.36
N LEU A 129 9.21 -1.67 0.73
CA LEU A 129 9.74 -2.04 -0.58
C LEU A 129 11.13 -2.66 -0.38
N ILE A 130 11.32 -3.90 -0.80
CA ILE A 130 12.58 -4.62 -0.62
C ILE A 130 13.24 -4.87 -1.97
N ALA A 131 14.51 -4.49 -2.09
CA ALA A 131 15.44 -5.03 -3.07
C ALA A 131 16.13 -6.24 -2.43
N PRO A 132 15.65 -7.47 -2.68
CA PRO A 132 16.16 -8.64 -1.98
C PRO A 132 17.55 -9.03 -2.48
N ASN A 133 18.42 -9.41 -1.56
CA ASN A 133 19.77 -9.88 -1.90
C ASN A 133 20.07 -11.25 -1.29
N PHE A 134 19.90 -11.40 0.01
CA PHE A 134 20.14 -12.67 0.73
C PHE A 134 18.80 -13.37 0.98
N LEU A 135 18.56 -14.48 0.26
CA LEU A 135 17.25 -15.14 0.22
C LEU A 135 16.75 -15.55 1.60
N GLU A 136 17.59 -16.23 2.38
CA GLU A 136 17.16 -16.75 3.70
C GLU A 136 16.79 -15.63 4.68
N ILE A 137 17.58 -14.56 4.72
CA ILE A 137 17.30 -13.40 5.57
C ILE A 137 16.04 -12.69 5.10
N THR A 138 15.90 -12.55 3.76
CA THR A 138 14.70 -11.92 3.17
C THR A 138 13.44 -12.71 3.52
N LEU A 139 13.47 -14.04 3.46
CA LEU A 139 12.32 -14.89 3.82
C LEU A 139 11.97 -14.75 5.30
N LYS A 140 12.98 -14.74 6.19
CA LYS A 140 12.76 -14.51 7.64
C LYS A 140 12.14 -13.13 7.90
N LEU A 141 12.68 -12.09 7.26
CA LEU A 141 12.13 -10.73 7.35
C LEU A 141 10.68 -10.68 6.87
N THR A 142 10.38 -11.28 5.72
CA THR A 142 9.03 -11.32 5.15
C THR A 142 8.04 -11.99 6.10
N ALA A 143 8.41 -13.12 6.70
CA ALA A 143 7.56 -13.82 7.67
C ALA A 143 7.28 -12.95 8.91
N GLN A 144 8.28 -12.20 9.39
CA GLN A 144 8.10 -11.27 10.52
C GLN A 144 7.20 -10.09 10.15
N LEU A 145 7.37 -9.50 8.96
CA LEU A 145 6.52 -8.41 8.48
C LEU A 145 5.08 -8.86 8.27
N ASP A 146 4.86 -10.08 7.76
CA ASP A 146 3.52 -10.67 7.60
C ASP A 146 2.84 -10.87 8.97
N SER A 147 3.58 -11.38 9.98
CA SER A 147 3.07 -11.51 11.34
C SER A 147 2.64 -10.19 11.98
N LEU A 148 3.28 -9.08 11.58
CA LEU A 148 2.95 -7.72 11.98
C LEU A 148 1.90 -7.06 11.09
N SER A 149 1.39 -7.76 10.06
CA SER A 149 0.47 -7.25 9.04
C SER A 149 1.02 -6.04 8.28
N ILE A 150 2.34 -5.98 8.07
CA ILE A 150 3.03 -4.96 7.29
C ILE A 150 3.14 -5.44 5.83
N PRO A 151 2.54 -4.74 4.86
CA PRO A 151 2.60 -5.11 3.46
C PRO A 151 4.02 -4.96 2.90
N VAL A 152 4.43 -5.93 2.08
CA VAL A 152 5.74 -5.97 1.44
C VAL A 152 5.59 -6.00 -0.08
N SER A 153 6.40 -5.19 -0.77
CA SER A 153 6.61 -5.24 -2.22
C SER A 153 8.09 -5.50 -2.52
N TYR A 154 8.35 -6.18 -3.63
CA TYR A 154 9.72 -6.47 -4.07
C TYR A 154 10.00 -5.78 -5.41
N THR A 155 11.20 -5.22 -5.58
CA THR A 155 11.58 -4.55 -6.84
C THR A 155 11.75 -5.54 -7.98
N HIS A 156 12.32 -6.71 -7.71
CA HIS A 156 12.37 -7.86 -8.61
C HIS A 156 12.63 -9.11 -7.77
N LEU A 157 11.83 -10.09 -7.95
CA LEU A 157 12.04 -11.40 -7.35
C LEU A 157 11.63 -12.44 -8.39
N THR A 158 12.61 -13.05 -9.03
CA THR A 158 12.44 -14.38 -9.62
C THR A 158 12.51 -15.40 -8.49
N LEU A 159 11.60 -15.34 -7.53
CA LEU A 159 11.41 -16.48 -6.63
C LEU A 159 10.73 -17.58 -7.43
N PRO A 160 11.17 -18.85 -7.30
CA PRO A 160 10.33 -19.96 -7.71
C PRO A 160 8.99 -19.76 -6.98
N THR A 161 7.90 -19.70 -7.74
CA THR A 161 6.55 -19.44 -7.28
C THR A 161 6.06 -20.56 -6.35
N THR A 162 6.57 -20.59 -5.14
CA THR A 162 5.86 -21.20 -4.03
C THR A 162 4.85 -20.18 -3.56
N ARG A 163 3.58 -20.50 -3.71
CA ARG A 163 2.40 -19.70 -3.37
C ARG A 163 2.54 -19.00 -2.01
N LEU A 164 3.27 -17.92 -1.95
CA LEU A 164 3.05 -16.88 -0.96
C LEU A 164 1.82 -16.13 -1.42
N ARG A 165 0.67 -16.44 -0.84
CA ARG A 165 -0.55 -15.65 -1.02
C ARG A 165 -0.23 -14.23 -0.59
N CYS A 166 0.10 -13.37 -1.55
CA CYS A 166 -0.08 -11.95 -1.37
C CYS A 166 -1.58 -11.73 -1.11
N ARG A 167 -1.97 -11.72 0.14
CA ARG A 167 -3.22 -11.08 0.55
C ARG A 167 -2.99 -9.59 0.49
N SER A 168 -2.96 -9.04 -0.74
CA SER A 168 -3.10 -7.62 -0.87
C SER A 168 -4.53 -7.29 -0.42
N ARG A 169 -4.66 -6.56 0.65
CA ARG A 169 -5.92 -6.00 1.16
C ARG A 169 -6.58 -5.05 0.15
N TRP A 170 -5.97 -4.90 -1.02
CA TRP A 170 -6.30 -3.96 -2.09
C TRP A 170 -6.65 -4.63 -3.42
N SER A 171 -6.92 -5.94 -3.44
CA SER A 171 -7.48 -6.57 -4.64
C SER A 171 -9.00 -6.40 -4.63
N PRO A 172 -9.60 -5.59 -5.53
CA PRO A 172 -11.04 -5.46 -5.64
C PRO A 172 -11.70 -6.63 -6.39
N TYR A 173 -10.92 -7.65 -6.78
CA TYR A 173 -11.44 -8.79 -7.55
C TYR A 173 -11.05 -10.11 -6.87
N HIS A 174 -11.90 -10.56 -5.98
CA HIS A 174 -12.33 -11.95 -5.75
C HIS A 174 -13.58 -11.94 -4.88
#